data_a5f0ab63fbf6472bc29c7d3f4a1e95ba
#
_entry.id   a5f0ab63fbf6472bc29c7d3f4a1e95ba
#
_cell.length_a   1.000
_cell.length_b   1.000
_cell.length_c   1.000
_cell.angle_alpha   90.00
_cell.angle_beta   90.00
_cell.angle_gamma   90.00
#
_symmetry.space_group_name_H-M   'P 1'
#
loop_
_entity.id
_entity.type
_entity.pdbx_description
1 polymer ?
#
loop_
_entity_poly.entity_id
_entity_poly.type
_entity_poly.pdbx_seq_one_letter_code
_entity_poly.pdbx_strand_id
1 'polypeptide(L)'
;SNSQIIGAYREKTPGSEKLSMEANEVLPSGIAHDSRYLKPYALYIDKAEGPHKWDVDGNRYVDYFGGHGALLLGHCHPEVTEAVQSALGAGTQFGANHPREVEWANQVINMVPSVERVRFTSSGTEATLMALRLSRSFTGKTKFIRFKTHFHGWHDHMTTGYANHFDGTATAGVLDNIASNVILVSPQDISEIKSVIASDDDIAAVIVEPTG
;
A
#
# COMPACT_ATOMS: atom_id res chain seq x y z
N SER A 1 22.49 21.22 -15.77
CA SER A 1 21.08 21.62 -15.72
C SER A 1 20.18 20.40 -15.82
N ASN A 2 18.94 20.50 -15.38
CA ASN A 2 17.95 19.40 -15.48
C ASN A 2 17.78 18.89 -16.92
N SER A 3 18.01 19.73 -17.93
CA SER A 3 17.96 19.36 -19.34
C SER A 3 19.02 18.32 -19.74
N GLN A 4 20.22 18.37 -19.18
CA GLN A 4 21.26 17.37 -19.47
C GLN A 4 20.95 16.02 -18.82
N ILE A 5 20.41 16.02 -17.59
CA ILE A 5 19.99 14.80 -16.89
C ILE A 5 18.83 14.13 -17.68
N ILE A 6 17.83 14.91 -18.08
CA ILE A 6 16.71 14.43 -18.88
C ILE A 6 17.19 13.89 -20.23
N GLY A 7 18.14 14.57 -20.90
CA GLY A 7 18.73 14.10 -22.14
C GLY A 7 19.40 12.73 -21.97
N ALA A 8 20.27 12.60 -20.99
CA ALA A 8 20.96 11.34 -20.68
C ALA A 8 19.98 10.20 -20.26
N TYR A 9 18.91 10.55 -19.56
CA TYR A 9 17.85 9.60 -19.20
C TYR A 9 17.16 9.04 -20.45
N ARG A 10 16.71 9.92 -21.36
CA ARG A 10 16.07 9.53 -22.63
C ARG A 10 16.98 8.69 -23.53
N GLU A 11 18.25 9.08 -23.59
CA GLU A 11 19.26 8.36 -24.39
C GLU A 11 19.47 6.92 -23.92
N LYS A 12 19.37 6.69 -22.60
CA LYS A 12 19.52 5.36 -21.99
C LYS A 12 18.25 4.52 -21.95
N THR A 13 17.07 5.12 -22.10
CA THR A 13 15.79 4.46 -21.85
C THR A 13 14.76 4.69 -22.97
N PRO A 14 15.15 4.57 -24.27
CA PRO A 14 14.24 4.81 -25.39
C PRO A 14 13.07 3.81 -25.45
N GLY A 15 13.26 2.55 -25.01
CA GLY A 15 12.20 1.56 -24.93
C GLY A 15 11.16 1.92 -23.87
N SER A 16 11.61 2.40 -22.72
CA SER A 16 10.70 2.90 -21.69
C SER A 16 9.93 4.15 -22.14
N GLU A 17 10.56 5.06 -22.91
CA GLU A 17 9.88 6.22 -23.48
C GLU A 17 8.77 5.80 -24.43
N LYS A 18 9.05 4.85 -25.33
CA LYS A 18 8.05 4.31 -26.26
C LYS A 18 6.86 3.69 -25.54
N LEU A 19 7.12 2.81 -24.56
CA LEU A 19 6.06 2.18 -23.77
C LEU A 19 5.25 3.20 -22.98
N SER A 20 5.88 4.26 -22.47
CA SER A 20 5.16 5.34 -21.79
C SER A 20 4.21 6.09 -22.74
N MET A 21 4.58 6.31 -23.98
CA MET A 21 3.69 6.90 -24.98
C MET A 21 2.47 6.01 -25.25
N GLU A 22 2.70 4.70 -25.45
CA GLU A 22 1.62 3.72 -25.61
C GLU A 22 0.72 3.64 -24.37
N ALA A 23 1.32 3.67 -23.17
CA ALA A 23 0.58 3.62 -21.90
C ALA A 23 -0.34 4.83 -21.70
N ASN A 24 0.06 6.02 -22.15
CA ASN A 24 -0.79 7.22 -22.07
C ASN A 24 -2.08 7.12 -22.90
N GLU A 25 -2.13 6.25 -23.91
CA GLU A 25 -3.33 6.01 -24.70
C GLU A 25 -4.36 5.12 -23.96
N VAL A 26 -3.91 4.30 -23.00
CA VAL A 26 -4.74 3.26 -22.38
C VAL A 26 -4.79 3.31 -20.85
N LEU A 27 -3.91 4.07 -20.21
CA LEU A 27 -3.86 4.22 -18.74
C LEU A 27 -3.93 5.70 -18.34
N PRO A 28 -4.69 6.05 -17.33
CA PRO A 28 -4.68 7.41 -16.77
C PRO A 28 -3.25 7.82 -16.38
N SER A 29 -2.77 8.96 -16.90
CA SER A 29 -1.40 9.46 -16.73
C SER A 29 -0.29 8.48 -17.17
N GLY A 30 -0.62 7.48 -17.99
CA GLY A 30 0.32 6.46 -18.48
C GLY A 30 0.86 5.49 -17.41
N ILE A 31 0.21 5.37 -16.28
CA ILE A 31 0.64 4.52 -15.16
C ILE A 31 -0.51 3.69 -14.56
N ALA A 32 -0.18 2.51 -14.04
CA ALA A 32 -1.15 1.65 -13.37
C ALA A 32 -1.23 1.90 -11.84
N HIS A 33 -0.34 2.73 -11.28
CA HIS A 33 -0.31 3.06 -9.85
C HIS A 33 0.40 4.39 -9.62
N ASP A 34 -0.18 5.27 -8.83
CA ASP A 34 0.27 6.66 -8.62
C ASP A 34 1.72 6.78 -8.18
N SER A 35 2.21 5.88 -7.33
CA SER A 35 3.61 5.88 -6.88
C SER A 35 4.64 5.63 -8.00
N ARG A 36 4.19 5.21 -9.18
CA ARG A 36 5.05 4.99 -10.36
C ARG A 36 5.14 6.22 -11.26
N TYR A 37 4.42 7.31 -10.94
CA TYR A 37 4.49 8.53 -11.72
C TYR A 37 5.86 9.19 -11.60
N LEU A 38 6.57 9.31 -12.70
CA LEU A 38 7.90 9.93 -12.79
C LEU A 38 8.00 10.77 -14.05
N LYS A 39 8.66 11.94 -13.97
CA LYS A 39 8.97 12.77 -15.15
C LYS A 39 10.42 12.57 -15.57
N PRO A 40 10.70 12.52 -16.88
CA PRO A 40 9.78 12.72 -18.02
C PRO A 40 8.82 11.54 -18.25
N TYR A 41 9.17 10.33 -17.86
CA TYR A 41 8.37 9.10 -17.86
C TYR A 41 8.98 8.08 -16.89
N ALA A 42 8.17 7.09 -16.45
CA ALA A 42 8.63 6.00 -15.62
C ALA A 42 9.42 4.94 -16.42
N LEU A 43 10.34 4.24 -15.75
CA LEU A 43 11.01 3.06 -16.30
C LEU A 43 10.03 1.89 -16.39
N TYR A 44 10.14 1.13 -17.47
CA TYR A 44 9.46 -0.15 -17.64
C TYR A 44 10.43 -1.28 -17.37
N ILE A 45 10.17 -2.05 -16.32
CA ILE A 45 11.03 -3.13 -15.85
C ILE A 45 10.62 -4.43 -16.54
N ASP A 46 11.59 -5.11 -17.14
CA ASP A 46 11.42 -6.38 -17.82
C ASP A 46 11.62 -7.57 -16.89
N LYS A 47 12.67 -7.54 -16.05
CA LYS A 47 12.98 -8.61 -15.11
C LYS A 47 13.62 -8.10 -13.83
N ALA A 48 13.59 -8.96 -12.80
CA ALA A 48 14.24 -8.68 -11.53
C ALA A 48 14.74 -9.97 -10.87
N GLU A 49 15.87 -9.89 -10.14
CA GLU A 49 16.48 -11.01 -9.43
C GLU A 49 17.27 -10.50 -8.22
N GLY A 50 17.09 -11.10 -7.07
CA GLY A 50 17.74 -10.66 -5.83
C GLY A 50 17.50 -9.16 -5.57
N PRO A 51 18.57 -8.37 -5.36
CA PRO A 51 18.43 -6.93 -5.13
C PRO A 51 18.41 -6.09 -6.42
N HIS A 52 18.34 -6.71 -7.59
CA HIS A 52 18.46 -6.01 -8.87
C HIS A 52 17.20 -6.13 -9.72
N LYS A 53 17.01 -5.11 -10.57
CA LYS A 53 16.01 -5.12 -11.64
C LYS A 53 16.61 -4.55 -12.92
N TRP A 54 16.10 -4.97 -14.07
CA TRP A 54 16.51 -4.51 -15.40
C TRP A 54 15.31 -3.92 -16.10
N ASP A 55 15.53 -2.79 -16.73
CA ASP A 55 14.50 -2.21 -17.61
C ASP A 55 14.47 -2.89 -18.99
N VAL A 56 13.50 -2.50 -19.78
CA VAL A 56 13.31 -3.02 -21.15
C VAL A 56 14.45 -2.64 -22.09
N ASP A 57 15.29 -1.69 -21.71
CA ASP A 57 16.47 -1.25 -22.45
C ASP A 57 17.74 -1.98 -21.99
N GLY A 58 17.63 -2.90 -21.00
CA GLY A 58 18.72 -3.72 -20.47
C GLY A 58 19.56 -3.04 -19.40
N ASN A 59 19.20 -1.85 -18.95
CA ASN A 59 19.91 -1.18 -17.86
C ASN A 59 19.62 -1.85 -16.51
N ARG A 60 20.67 -2.11 -15.73
CA ARG A 60 20.57 -2.71 -14.39
C ARG A 60 20.51 -1.66 -13.30
N TYR A 61 19.60 -1.86 -12.37
CA TYR A 61 19.39 -1.00 -11.20
C TYR A 61 19.44 -1.82 -9.92
N VAL A 62 19.91 -1.21 -8.82
CA VAL A 62 19.68 -1.74 -7.47
C VAL A 62 18.28 -1.30 -7.02
N ASP A 63 17.47 -2.25 -6.58
CA ASP A 63 16.10 -1.99 -6.15
C ASP A 63 16.01 -1.65 -4.66
N TYR A 64 16.09 -0.38 -4.33
CA TYR A 64 15.88 0.12 -2.97
C TYR A 64 14.40 0.24 -2.56
N PHE A 65 13.48 0.02 -3.52
CA PHE A 65 12.06 0.14 -3.26
C PHE A 65 11.42 -1.18 -2.80
N GLY A 66 11.94 -2.31 -3.31
CA GLY A 66 11.57 -3.66 -2.88
C GLY A 66 10.06 -3.94 -2.88
N GLY A 67 9.31 -3.43 -3.88
CA GLY A 67 7.87 -3.61 -3.95
C GLY A 67 7.12 -2.99 -2.74
N HIS A 68 7.43 -1.76 -2.38
CA HIS A 68 6.95 -1.06 -1.18
C HIS A 68 7.39 -1.75 0.13
N GLY A 69 8.60 -2.35 0.14
CA GLY A 69 9.13 -3.06 1.29
C GLY A 69 8.64 -4.50 1.47
N ALA A 70 7.79 -5.00 0.56
CA ALA A 70 7.25 -6.36 0.66
C ALA A 70 8.26 -7.45 0.31
N LEU A 71 9.29 -7.14 -0.50
CA LEU A 71 10.27 -8.10 -0.99
C LEU A 71 11.48 -8.24 -0.05
N LEU A 72 11.25 -8.63 1.19
CA LEU A 72 12.32 -8.78 2.20
C LEU A 72 13.42 -9.77 1.78
N LEU A 73 13.09 -10.78 0.99
CA LEU A 73 14.02 -11.79 0.48
C LEU A 73 14.60 -11.43 -0.90
N GLY A 74 14.24 -10.27 -1.45
CA GLY A 74 14.58 -9.87 -2.82
C GLY A 74 13.67 -10.52 -3.86
N HIS A 75 13.93 -10.19 -5.11
CA HIS A 75 13.19 -10.71 -6.26
C HIS A 75 13.55 -12.17 -6.54
N CYS A 76 12.57 -12.97 -6.93
CA CYS A 76 12.74 -14.35 -7.38
C CYS A 76 13.55 -15.23 -6.40
N HIS A 77 13.30 -15.10 -5.09
CA HIS A 77 13.96 -15.95 -4.10
C HIS A 77 13.75 -17.44 -4.47
N PRO A 78 14.80 -18.27 -4.57
CA PRO A 78 14.71 -19.62 -5.13
C PRO A 78 13.66 -20.50 -4.45
N GLU A 79 13.65 -20.57 -3.13
CA GLU A 79 12.72 -21.41 -2.38
C GLU A 79 11.26 -20.94 -2.55
N VAL A 80 11.02 -19.61 -2.59
CA VAL A 80 9.69 -19.06 -2.81
C VAL A 80 9.21 -19.36 -4.23
N THR A 81 10.10 -19.18 -5.21
CA THR A 81 9.79 -19.45 -6.62
C THR A 81 9.47 -20.93 -6.84
N GLU A 82 10.24 -21.84 -6.27
CA GLU A 82 10.02 -23.27 -6.33
C GLU A 82 8.67 -23.67 -5.69
N ALA A 83 8.37 -23.14 -4.50
CA ALA A 83 7.11 -23.39 -3.82
C ALA A 83 5.90 -22.93 -4.63
N VAL A 84 5.99 -21.74 -5.27
CA VAL A 84 4.93 -21.22 -6.14
C VAL A 84 4.78 -22.10 -7.39
N GLN A 85 5.87 -22.44 -8.07
CA GLN A 85 5.85 -23.29 -9.26
C GLN A 85 5.23 -24.67 -8.95
N SER A 86 5.60 -25.28 -7.83
CA SER A 86 5.02 -26.54 -7.37
C SER A 86 3.52 -26.45 -7.12
N ALA A 87 3.05 -25.31 -6.59
CA ALA A 87 1.64 -25.10 -6.27
C ALA A 87 0.76 -24.85 -7.51
N LEU A 88 1.32 -24.19 -8.55
CA LEU A 88 0.56 -23.83 -9.76
C LEU A 88 -0.07 -25.03 -10.47
N GLY A 89 0.60 -26.18 -10.45
CA GLY A 89 0.10 -27.41 -11.07
C GLY A 89 -1.20 -27.96 -10.47
N ALA A 90 -1.55 -27.57 -9.24
CA ALA A 90 -2.79 -27.96 -8.57
C ALA A 90 -3.94 -26.98 -8.79
N GLY A 91 -3.67 -25.80 -9.34
CA GLY A 91 -4.65 -24.74 -9.59
C GLY A 91 -4.33 -23.45 -8.85
N THR A 92 -4.89 -22.35 -9.35
CA THR A 92 -4.59 -20.99 -8.85
C THR A 92 -5.76 -20.35 -8.10
N GLN A 93 -6.99 -20.85 -8.29
CA GLN A 93 -8.20 -20.34 -7.65
C GLN A 93 -9.27 -21.44 -7.61
N PHE A 94 -9.69 -21.83 -6.41
CA PHE A 94 -10.60 -22.98 -6.24
C PHE A 94 -12.05 -22.58 -6.01
N GLY A 95 -12.34 -21.34 -5.66
CA GLY A 95 -13.67 -20.91 -5.22
C GLY A 95 -14.19 -21.66 -3.97
N ALA A 96 -13.29 -22.30 -3.22
CA ALA A 96 -13.55 -23.11 -2.05
C ALA A 96 -12.38 -22.97 -1.06
N ASN A 97 -12.56 -23.48 0.17
CA ASN A 97 -11.51 -23.46 1.19
C ASN A 97 -10.33 -24.36 0.78
N HIS A 98 -9.12 -23.94 1.11
CA HIS A 98 -7.90 -24.67 0.81
C HIS A 98 -7.06 -24.91 2.08
N PRO A 99 -6.41 -26.06 2.26
CA PRO A 99 -5.59 -26.34 3.44
C PRO A 99 -4.52 -25.30 3.75
N ARG A 100 -3.91 -24.72 2.73
CA ARG A 100 -2.88 -23.68 2.89
C ARG A 100 -3.39 -22.39 3.54
N GLU A 101 -4.69 -22.10 3.49
CA GLU A 101 -5.28 -20.96 4.21
C GLU A 101 -5.13 -21.14 5.72
N VAL A 102 -5.36 -22.38 6.19
CA VAL A 102 -5.22 -22.74 7.60
C VAL A 102 -3.75 -22.71 8.02
N GLU A 103 -2.86 -23.27 7.20
CA GLU A 103 -1.41 -23.23 7.43
C GLU A 103 -0.91 -21.80 7.54
N TRP A 104 -1.31 -20.93 6.61
CA TRP A 104 -0.94 -19.52 6.62
C TRP A 104 -1.48 -18.78 7.84
N ALA A 105 -2.75 -18.98 8.18
CA ALA A 105 -3.36 -18.39 9.38
C ALA A 105 -2.60 -18.79 10.66
N ASN A 106 -2.23 -20.07 10.79
CA ASN A 106 -1.42 -20.56 11.92
C ASN A 106 -0.04 -19.89 11.97
N GLN A 107 0.62 -19.67 10.83
CA GLN A 107 1.90 -18.96 10.80
C GLN A 107 1.76 -17.51 11.28
N VAL A 108 0.71 -16.80 10.86
CA VAL A 108 0.44 -15.44 11.33
C VAL A 108 0.18 -15.42 12.85
N ILE A 109 -0.63 -16.34 13.36
CA ILE A 109 -0.93 -16.45 14.80
C ILE A 109 0.36 -16.74 15.60
N ASN A 110 1.22 -17.61 15.10
CA ASN A 110 2.49 -17.94 15.76
C ASN A 110 3.48 -16.77 15.80
N MET A 111 3.46 -15.90 14.78
CA MET A 111 4.36 -14.74 14.68
C MET A 111 3.87 -13.52 15.43
N VAL A 112 2.57 -13.38 15.65
CA VAL A 112 1.96 -12.19 16.25
C VAL A 112 1.20 -12.56 17.54
N PRO A 113 1.81 -12.39 18.72
CA PRO A 113 1.26 -12.91 19.99
C PRO A 113 -0.13 -12.41 20.36
N SER A 114 -0.55 -11.25 19.86
CA SER A 114 -1.88 -10.68 20.11
C SER A 114 -2.97 -11.19 19.16
N VAL A 115 -2.63 -12.02 18.18
CA VAL A 115 -3.57 -12.52 17.18
C VAL A 115 -4.11 -13.89 17.57
N GLU A 116 -5.42 -13.99 17.74
CA GLU A 116 -6.12 -15.26 18.01
C GLU A 116 -6.75 -15.84 16.74
N ARG A 117 -7.17 -14.98 15.82
CA ARG A 117 -7.84 -15.36 14.57
C ARG A 117 -7.44 -14.41 13.45
N VAL A 118 -7.41 -14.93 12.22
CA VAL A 118 -7.01 -14.17 11.03
C VAL A 118 -8.14 -14.14 10.01
N ARG A 119 -8.36 -12.96 9.42
CA ARG A 119 -9.17 -12.79 8.22
C ARG A 119 -8.28 -12.23 7.11
N PHE A 120 -8.16 -12.98 6.02
CA PHE A 120 -7.45 -12.52 4.83
C PHE A 120 -8.35 -11.66 3.94
N THR A 121 -7.75 -10.68 3.28
CA THR A 121 -8.36 -9.79 2.28
C THR A 121 -7.42 -9.69 1.08
N SER A 122 -7.90 -9.13 -0.03
CA SER A 122 -7.10 -9.04 -1.26
C SER A 122 -6.12 -7.85 -1.28
N SER A 123 -6.26 -6.92 -0.34
CA SER A 123 -5.38 -5.74 -0.24
C SER A 123 -5.34 -5.17 1.18
N GLY A 124 -4.30 -4.36 1.48
CA GLY A 124 -4.24 -3.59 2.72
C GLY A 124 -5.39 -2.58 2.86
N THR A 125 -5.85 -2.00 1.76
CA THR A 125 -7.02 -1.10 1.73
C THR A 125 -8.28 -1.81 2.20
N GLU A 126 -8.53 -3.04 1.75
CA GLU A 126 -9.66 -3.86 2.22
C GLU A 126 -9.49 -4.27 3.68
N ALA A 127 -8.26 -4.59 4.10
CA ALA A 127 -7.97 -4.94 5.49
C ALA A 127 -8.29 -3.78 6.44
N THR A 128 -7.85 -2.58 6.13
CA THR A 128 -8.13 -1.38 6.94
C THR A 128 -9.60 -1.00 6.92
N LEU A 129 -10.28 -1.11 5.77
CA LEU A 129 -11.73 -0.91 5.69
C LEU A 129 -12.49 -1.90 6.58
N MET A 130 -12.10 -3.17 6.56
CA MET A 130 -12.71 -4.21 7.40
C MET A 130 -12.42 -3.96 8.88
N ALA A 131 -11.20 -3.57 9.24
CA ALA A 131 -10.82 -3.25 10.61
C ALA A 131 -11.66 -2.10 11.18
N LEU A 132 -11.87 -1.01 10.43
CA LEU A 132 -12.75 0.08 10.85
C LEU A 132 -14.20 -0.35 11.03
N ARG A 133 -14.72 -1.15 10.10
CA ARG A 133 -16.08 -1.67 10.18
C ARG A 133 -16.27 -2.55 11.42
N LEU A 134 -15.31 -3.43 11.71
CA LEU A 134 -15.32 -4.28 12.90
C LEU A 134 -15.23 -3.45 14.19
N SER A 135 -14.36 -2.45 14.24
CA SER A 135 -14.21 -1.56 15.38
C SER A 135 -15.51 -0.83 15.71
N ARG A 136 -16.17 -0.28 14.69
CA ARG A 136 -17.48 0.37 14.84
C ARG A 136 -18.57 -0.61 15.28
N SER A 137 -18.62 -1.78 14.70
CA SER A 137 -19.59 -2.83 15.06
C SER A 137 -19.41 -3.31 16.51
N PHE A 138 -18.17 -3.43 16.95
CA PHE A 138 -17.84 -3.89 18.30
C PHE A 138 -18.09 -2.84 19.38
N THR A 139 -17.75 -1.58 19.11
CA THR A 139 -17.83 -0.49 20.09
C THR A 139 -19.16 0.25 20.08
N GLY A 140 -19.92 0.18 18.96
CA GLY A 140 -21.10 1.03 18.72
C GLY A 140 -20.75 2.49 18.44
N LYS A 141 -19.47 2.84 18.31
CA LYS A 141 -18.95 4.19 18.11
C LYS A 141 -18.63 4.47 16.65
N THR A 142 -18.49 5.75 16.29
CA THR A 142 -18.43 6.19 14.88
C THR A 142 -17.05 6.64 14.43
N LYS A 143 -16.37 7.44 15.26
CA LYS A 143 -15.12 8.12 14.88
C LYS A 143 -13.91 7.24 15.06
N PHE A 144 -12.83 7.61 14.40
CA PHE A 144 -11.53 7.00 14.65
C PHE A 144 -10.41 8.05 14.52
N ILE A 145 -9.32 7.80 15.23
CA ILE A 145 -8.12 8.61 15.19
C ILE A 145 -7.14 7.98 14.20
N ARG A 146 -6.56 8.82 13.36
CA ARG A 146 -5.40 8.46 12.53
C ARG A 146 -4.34 9.54 12.60
N PHE A 147 -3.11 9.16 12.31
CA PHE A 147 -1.99 10.11 12.26
C PHE A 147 -1.88 10.75 10.88
N LYS A 148 -1.55 12.05 10.85
CA LYS A 148 -1.18 12.77 9.62
C LYS A 148 0.00 12.08 8.98
N THR A 149 0.03 12.02 7.65
CA THR A 149 1.04 11.38 6.81
C THR A 149 1.09 9.85 6.82
N HIS A 150 0.49 9.16 7.79
CA HIS A 150 0.45 7.70 7.81
C HIS A 150 -0.42 7.13 6.69
N PHE A 151 0.05 6.10 6.00
CA PHE A 151 -0.66 5.46 4.91
C PHE A 151 -1.44 4.23 5.37
N HIS A 152 -2.74 4.21 5.09
CA HIS A 152 -3.63 3.10 5.47
C HIS A 152 -4.53 2.63 4.32
N GLY A 153 -4.13 2.86 3.08
CA GLY A 153 -4.94 2.59 1.90
C GLY A 153 -5.65 3.83 1.38
N TRP A 154 -6.50 3.64 0.38
CA TRP A 154 -7.11 4.73 -0.39
C TRP A 154 -8.64 4.77 -0.35
N HIS A 155 -9.30 3.99 0.52
CA HIS A 155 -10.73 4.12 0.72
C HIS A 155 -11.06 5.45 1.45
N ASP A 156 -12.26 5.95 1.29
CA ASP A 156 -12.69 7.30 1.67
C ASP A 156 -12.26 7.76 3.08
N HIS A 157 -12.29 6.87 4.06
CA HIS A 157 -11.86 7.20 5.43
C HIS A 157 -10.34 7.37 5.60
N MET A 158 -9.54 6.97 4.61
CA MET A 158 -8.07 6.95 4.70
C MET A 158 -7.37 7.95 3.79
N THR A 159 -8.09 8.68 2.95
CA THR A 159 -7.49 9.63 2.01
C THR A 159 -7.17 10.98 2.66
N THR A 160 -8.03 11.47 3.56
CA THR A 160 -7.84 12.75 4.27
C THR A 160 -6.63 12.68 5.20
N GLY A 161 -5.73 13.66 5.10
CA GLY A 161 -4.56 13.80 5.99
C GLY A 161 -3.38 12.87 5.68
N TYR A 162 -3.36 12.21 4.52
CA TYR A 162 -2.19 11.45 4.07
C TYR A 162 -1.17 12.36 3.36
N ALA A 163 -1.49 12.85 2.17
CA ALA A 163 -0.62 13.73 1.37
C ALA A 163 -1.06 15.20 1.37
N ASN A 164 -2.32 15.46 1.71
CA ASN A 164 -2.97 16.77 1.73
C ASN A 164 -4.15 16.77 2.71
N HIS A 165 -4.92 17.86 2.75
CA HIS A 165 -6.09 18.00 3.63
C HIS A 165 -5.78 17.71 5.11
N PHE A 166 -4.63 18.23 5.59
CA PHE A 166 -4.19 18.06 6.98
C PHE A 166 -5.05 18.84 8.00
N ASP A 167 -5.98 19.65 7.50
CA ASP A 167 -7.02 20.34 8.26
C ASP A 167 -8.28 19.48 8.51
N GLY A 168 -8.32 18.27 7.94
CA GLY A 168 -9.45 17.36 8.10
C GLY A 168 -10.56 17.52 7.07
N THR A 169 -10.41 18.44 6.12
CA THR A 169 -11.38 18.58 5.03
C THR A 169 -11.41 17.38 4.10
N ALA A 170 -12.54 17.12 3.47
CA ALA A 170 -12.68 16.00 2.54
C ALA A 170 -11.80 16.20 1.30
N THR A 171 -11.16 15.11 0.85
CA THR A 171 -10.49 15.09 -0.45
C THR A 171 -11.51 15.02 -1.59
N ALA A 172 -11.10 15.35 -2.81
CA ALA A 172 -11.99 15.33 -3.97
C ALA A 172 -12.68 13.95 -4.12
N GLY A 173 -14.00 13.94 -4.20
CA GLY A 173 -14.82 12.74 -4.33
C GLY A 173 -15.19 12.05 -3.01
N VAL A 174 -14.65 12.48 -1.89
CA VAL A 174 -15.01 11.99 -0.54
C VAL A 174 -16.12 12.88 0.03
N LEU A 175 -17.12 12.27 0.64
CA LEU A 175 -18.23 12.99 1.28
C LEU A 175 -17.78 13.63 2.61
N ASP A 176 -18.26 14.82 2.90
CA ASP A 176 -17.93 15.55 4.13
C ASP A 176 -18.29 14.77 5.40
N ASN A 177 -19.41 14.05 5.39
CA ASN A 177 -19.81 13.21 6.52
C ASN A 177 -18.93 11.99 6.74
N ILE A 178 -18.12 11.59 5.76
CA ILE A 178 -17.09 10.55 5.93
C ILE A 178 -15.85 11.19 6.54
N ALA A 179 -15.38 12.30 5.99
CA ALA A 179 -14.19 13.01 6.49
C ALA A 179 -14.39 13.48 7.95
N SER A 180 -15.57 13.96 8.32
CA SER A 180 -15.88 14.42 9.69
C SER A 180 -15.82 13.33 10.76
N ASN A 181 -15.82 12.06 10.37
CA ASN A 181 -15.61 10.92 11.28
C ASN A 181 -14.14 10.52 11.46
N VAL A 182 -13.21 11.27 10.83
CA VAL A 182 -11.77 11.05 10.90
C VAL A 182 -11.13 12.13 11.73
N ILE A 183 -10.53 11.78 12.86
CA ILE A 183 -9.79 12.71 13.70
C ILE A 183 -8.30 12.60 13.34
N LEU A 184 -7.73 13.69 12.83
CA LEU A 184 -6.32 13.76 12.45
C LEU A 184 -5.50 14.28 13.63
N VAL A 185 -4.49 13.51 14.03
CA VAL A 185 -3.52 13.90 15.07
C VAL A 185 -2.10 13.93 14.53
N SER A 186 -1.23 14.70 15.17
CA SER A 186 0.19 14.72 14.84
C SER A 186 0.88 13.43 15.31
N PRO A 187 1.71 12.78 14.48
CA PRO A 187 2.49 11.61 14.94
C PRO A 187 3.56 11.98 15.98
N GLN A 188 3.84 13.26 16.16
CA GLN A 188 4.86 13.76 17.08
C GLN A 188 4.31 14.17 18.45
N ASP A 189 2.99 14.20 18.64
CA ASP A 189 2.35 14.66 19.87
C ASP A 189 1.39 13.62 20.49
N ILE A 190 1.94 12.79 21.36
CA ILE A 190 1.16 11.80 22.13
C ILE A 190 0.18 12.48 23.09
N SER A 191 0.43 13.71 23.53
CA SER A 191 -0.47 14.44 24.45
C SER A 191 -1.76 14.85 23.76
N GLU A 192 -1.70 15.18 22.46
CA GLU A 192 -2.88 15.43 21.60
C GLU A 192 -3.82 14.23 21.58
N ILE A 193 -3.28 13.02 21.40
CA ILE A 193 -4.08 11.79 21.35
C ILE A 193 -4.81 11.56 22.67
N LYS A 194 -4.11 11.70 23.80
CA LYS A 194 -4.70 11.55 25.14
C LYS A 194 -5.83 12.55 25.38
N SER A 195 -5.60 13.79 24.95
CA SER A 195 -6.61 14.85 25.07
C SER A 195 -7.84 14.56 24.23
N VAL A 196 -7.67 14.13 22.98
CA VAL A 196 -8.76 13.77 22.07
C VAL A 196 -9.58 12.61 22.63
N ILE A 197 -8.92 11.53 23.07
CA ILE A 197 -9.61 10.36 23.66
C ILE A 197 -10.38 10.75 24.96
N ALA A 198 -9.83 11.67 25.75
CA ALA A 198 -10.48 12.12 26.97
C ALA A 198 -11.69 13.04 26.72
N SER A 199 -11.74 13.71 25.57
CA SER A 199 -12.78 14.71 25.25
C SER A 199 -13.88 14.20 24.33
N ASP A 200 -13.74 13.02 23.72
CA ASP A 200 -14.69 12.46 22.77
C ASP A 200 -14.95 10.97 23.03
N ASP A 201 -16.14 10.68 23.51
CA ASP A 201 -16.56 9.30 23.84
C ASP A 201 -16.96 8.48 22.60
N ASP A 202 -17.06 9.09 21.42
CA ASP A 202 -17.48 8.43 20.18
C ASP A 202 -16.30 7.87 19.34
N ILE A 203 -15.15 7.61 19.96
CA ILE A 203 -13.97 7.07 19.28
C ILE A 203 -14.01 5.54 19.29
N ALA A 204 -14.16 4.94 18.11
CA ALA A 204 -14.19 3.50 17.90
C ALA A 204 -12.78 2.86 17.86
N ALA A 205 -11.80 3.57 17.29
CA ALA A 205 -10.45 3.04 17.10
C ALA A 205 -9.38 4.12 16.93
N VAL A 206 -8.14 3.71 17.14
CA VAL A 206 -6.94 4.44 16.72
C VAL A 206 -6.20 3.56 15.71
N ILE A 207 -5.82 4.12 14.58
CA ILE A 207 -5.02 3.42 13.57
C ILE A 207 -3.65 4.08 13.44
N VAL A 208 -2.60 3.27 13.42
CA VAL A 208 -1.21 3.71 13.37
C VAL A 208 -0.40 2.90 12.38
N GLU A 209 0.51 3.55 11.67
CA GLU A 209 1.57 2.92 10.90
C GLU A 209 2.86 2.97 11.74
N PRO A 210 3.36 1.82 12.24
CA PRO A 210 4.46 1.82 13.22
C PRO A 210 5.80 2.32 12.65
N THR A 211 5.92 2.30 11.33
CA THR A 211 7.15 2.70 10.59
C THR A 211 6.97 3.99 9.79
N GLY A 212 5.85 4.66 9.93
CA GLY A 212 5.49 5.88 9.22
C GLY A 212 6.22 7.14 9.70
#